data_8a0050e93f10be2c11ef540016c85326
#
_entry.id   8a0050e93f10be2c11ef540016c85326
#
_cell.length_a   1.000
_cell.length_b   1.000
_cell.length_c   1.000
_cell.angle_alpha   90.00
_cell.angle_beta   90.00
_cell.angle_gamma   90.00
#
_symmetry.space_group_name_H-M   'P 1'
#
loop_
_entity.id
_entity.type
_entity.pdbx_description
1 polymer ?
#
loop_
_entity_poly.entity_id
_entity_poly.type
_entity_poly.pdbx_seq_one_letter_code
_entity_poly.pdbx_strand_id
1 'polypeptide(L)'
;FAEKAAKHCLVIDNSSFFRMDPDVPLIVPQVNSDALNDIKKNIIANPNCSTAQLVIALKPLHDLFVIKRIVVSTYQSVSGAGKASMDELIKQTKLALDGKDIKSENFTKPIAFNAIPHIDVFSEDGYTKEELKMRNETKKILDDKIDLTATCVRLPISVSHSESVNIQFEKTFSLEQIKKALNSFDGCKVIDERIDGGYSTPLEAEGKDETFISRIREDKTIKNGL
;
A
#
# COMPACT_ATOMS: atom_id res chain seq x y z
N PHE A 1 -2.76 16.92 -19.46
CA PHE A 1 -1.95 18.04 -18.88
C PHE A 1 -0.47 17.65 -18.81
N ALA A 2 -0.13 16.49 -18.19
CA ALA A 2 1.25 16.06 -17.95
C ALA A 2 2.12 16.03 -19.22
N GLU A 3 1.65 15.44 -20.32
CA GLU A 3 2.39 15.40 -21.60
C GLU A 3 2.69 16.80 -22.19
N LYS A 4 1.80 17.79 -21.97
CA LYS A 4 2.05 19.15 -22.39
C LYS A 4 3.11 19.82 -21.52
N ALA A 5 3.05 19.64 -20.21
CA ALA A 5 4.01 20.17 -19.25
C ALA A 5 5.40 19.52 -19.43
N ALA A 6 5.45 18.24 -19.73
CA ALA A 6 6.68 17.47 -19.95
C ALA A 6 7.54 17.95 -21.14
N LYS A 7 6.96 18.74 -22.04
CA LYS A 7 7.71 19.42 -23.11
C LYS A 7 8.59 20.57 -22.60
N HIS A 8 8.36 21.04 -21.38
CA HIS A 8 9.00 22.23 -20.82
C HIS A 8 9.69 21.99 -19.48
N CYS A 9 9.29 20.94 -18.73
CA CYS A 9 9.85 20.63 -17.42
C CYS A 9 9.68 19.14 -17.09
N LEU A 10 10.41 18.67 -16.09
CA LEU A 10 10.17 17.35 -15.49
C LEU A 10 8.84 17.38 -14.73
N VAL A 11 8.01 16.37 -14.94
CA VAL A 11 6.69 16.22 -14.33
C VAL A 11 6.70 15.03 -13.38
N ILE A 12 6.26 15.21 -12.15
CA ILE A 12 5.92 14.12 -11.22
C ILE A 12 4.40 13.96 -11.27
N ASP A 13 3.95 12.81 -11.77
CA ASP A 13 2.52 12.50 -11.95
C ASP A 13 2.03 11.54 -10.88
N ASN A 14 1.02 11.96 -10.14
CA ASN A 14 0.39 11.15 -9.09
C ASN A 14 -0.87 10.40 -9.56
N SER A 15 -1.26 10.58 -10.83
CA SER A 15 -2.38 9.83 -11.40
C SER A 15 -2.01 8.38 -11.70
N SER A 16 -3.01 7.55 -11.95
CA SER A 16 -2.76 6.16 -12.36
C SER A 16 -2.43 6.03 -13.85
N PHE A 17 -2.53 7.11 -14.63
CA PHE A 17 -2.48 7.06 -16.09
C PHE A 17 -1.14 6.57 -16.64
N PHE A 18 -0.03 7.08 -16.09
CA PHE A 18 1.32 6.77 -16.58
C PHE A 18 2.00 5.60 -15.85
N ARG A 19 1.43 5.10 -14.76
CA ARG A 19 2.10 4.11 -13.90
C ARG A 19 2.55 2.85 -14.64
N MET A 20 1.74 2.37 -15.60
CA MET A 20 2.06 1.17 -16.37
C MET A 20 2.61 1.46 -17.78
N ASP A 21 2.86 2.73 -18.12
CA ASP A 21 3.54 3.10 -19.37
C ASP A 21 5.00 2.61 -19.31
N PRO A 22 5.48 1.81 -20.29
CA PRO A 22 6.83 1.24 -20.28
C PRO A 22 7.94 2.31 -20.37
N ASP A 23 7.65 3.49 -20.92
CA ASP A 23 8.59 4.58 -21.07
C ASP A 23 8.55 5.60 -19.92
N VAL A 24 7.71 5.36 -18.91
CA VAL A 24 7.59 6.20 -17.72
C VAL A 24 8.02 5.40 -16.50
N PRO A 25 9.07 5.82 -15.79
CA PRO A 25 9.49 5.15 -14.57
C PRO A 25 8.44 5.33 -13.47
N LEU A 26 8.12 4.25 -12.78
CA LEU A 26 7.26 4.22 -11.60
C LEU A 26 8.16 4.13 -10.37
N ILE A 27 8.24 5.21 -9.58
CA ILE A 27 9.32 5.40 -8.61
C ILE A 27 8.82 5.41 -7.17
N VAL A 28 9.54 4.63 -6.36
CA VAL A 28 9.63 4.77 -4.90
C VAL A 28 11.11 4.99 -4.58
N PRO A 29 11.54 6.18 -4.18
CA PRO A 29 12.95 6.56 -4.13
C PRO A 29 13.84 5.59 -3.35
N GLN A 30 13.38 5.07 -2.22
CA GLN A 30 14.11 4.11 -1.41
C GLN A 30 14.25 2.72 -2.06
N VAL A 31 13.44 2.43 -3.07
CA VAL A 31 13.31 1.08 -3.64
C VAL A 31 14.01 0.96 -4.99
N ASN A 32 13.78 1.91 -5.89
CA ASN A 32 14.18 1.80 -7.28
C ASN A 32 14.63 3.15 -7.89
N SER A 33 15.33 4.00 -7.12
CA SER A 33 15.82 5.31 -7.59
C SER A 33 16.68 5.23 -8.85
N ASP A 34 17.36 4.10 -9.09
CA ASP A 34 18.19 3.89 -10.29
C ASP A 34 17.41 4.03 -11.60
N ALA A 35 16.09 3.75 -11.57
CA ALA A 35 15.21 3.93 -12.73
C ALA A 35 15.03 5.41 -13.13
N LEU A 36 15.44 6.37 -12.30
CA LEU A 36 15.49 7.79 -12.63
C LEU A 36 16.58 8.14 -13.65
N ASN A 37 17.54 7.25 -13.90
CA ASN A 37 18.60 7.45 -14.89
C ASN A 37 18.10 7.31 -16.34
N ASP A 38 16.89 6.75 -16.56
CA ASP A 38 16.29 6.56 -17.90
C ASP A 38 14.88 7.17 -17.98
N ILE A 39 14.77 8.49 -17.88
CA ILE A 39 13.50 9.23 -18.00
C ILE A 39 13.29 9.65 -19.46
N LYS A 40 12.55 8.84 -20.22
CA LYS A 40 12.34 9.08 -21.67
C LYS A 40 11.33 10.17 -21.99
N LYS A 41 10.28 10.32 -21.18
CA LYS A 41 9.14 11.22 -21.47
C LYS A 41 9.12 12.48 -20.60
N ASN A 42 10.16 12.77 -19.83
CA ASN A 42 10.17 13.83 -18.79
C ASN A 42 8.99 13.69 -17.81
N ILE A 43 8.50 12.48 -17.58
CA ILE A 43 7.45 12.16 -16.63
C ILE A 43 7.96 11.07 -15.70
N ILE A 44 7.75 11.27 -14.41
CA ILE A 44 7.95 10.28 -13.34
C ILE A 44 6.59 9.97 -12.76
N ALA A 45 6.19 8.70 -12.73
CA ALA A 45 4.94 8.27 -12.10
C ALA A 45 5.17 7.94 -10.61
N ASN A 46 4.26 8.43 -9.78
CA ASN A 46 4.17 8.05 -8.36
C ASN A 46 3.18 6.89 -8.22
N PRO A 47 3.52 5.82 -7.46
CA PRO A 47 2.67 4.64 -7.34
C PRO A 47 1.39 4.88 -6.52
N ASN A 48 0.54 3.87 -6.48
CA ASN A 48 -0.59 3.78 -5.57
C ASN A 48 -0.10 3.84 -4.10
N CYS A 49 -0.89 4.45 -3.23
CA CYS A 49 -0.52 4.67 -1.83
C CYS A 49 -0.25 3.36 -1.07
N SER A 50 -1.08 2.33 -1.26
CA SER A 50 -0.84 1.02 -0.66
C SER A 50 0.38 0.33 -1.27
N THR A 51 0.59 0.43 -2.59
CA THR A 51 1.80 -0.10 -3.23
C THR A 51 3.08 0.54 -2.69
N ALA A 52 3.09 1.87 -2.51
CA ALA A 52 4.29 2.58 -2.06
C ALA A 52 4.79 2.08 -0.70
N GLN A 53 3.91 1.99 0.30
CA GLN A 53 4.27 1.48 1.62
C GLN A 53 4.63 -0.01 1.59
N LEU A 54 3.93 -0.81 0.79
CA LEU A 54 4.19 -2.24 0.64
C LEU A 54 5.60 -2.49 0.12
N VAL A 55 5.99 -1.86 -1.00
CA VAL A 55 7.30 -2.12 -1.63
C VAL A 55 8.47 -1.63 -0.79
N ILE A 56 8.30 -0.60 0.04
CA ILE A 56 9.31 -0.16 1.01
C ILE A 56 9.61 -1.29 2.01
N ALA A 57 8.58 -1.92 2.57
CA ALA A 57 8.75 -3.05 3.48
C ALA A 57 9.28 -4.31 2.79
N LEU A 58 8.90 -4.53 1.53
CA LEU A 58 9.29 -5.73 0.77
C LEU A 58 10.72 -5.68 0.25
N LYS A 59 11.24 -4.50 -0.13
CA LYS A 59 12.54 -4.34 -0.80
C LYS A 59 13.69 -5.01 -0.05
N PRO A 60 13.97 -4.69 1.24
CA PRO A 60 15.08 -5.30 1.95
C PRO A 60 14.92 -6.82 2.13
N LEU A 61 13.69 -7.31 2.17
CA LEU A 61 13.39 -8.74 2.30
C LEU A 61 13.57 -9.46 0.96
N HIS A 62 13.15 -8.85 -0.14
CA HIS A 62 13.32 -9.40 -1.48
C HIS A 62 14.79 -9.53 -1.86
N ASP A 63 15.61 -8.52 -1.57
CA ASP A 63 17.04 -8.51 -1.87
C ASP A 63 17.78 -9.67 -1.17
N LEU A 64 17.39 -10.02 0.05
CA LEU A 64 18.05 -11.06 0.82
C LEU A 64 17.50 -12.46 0.58
N PHE A 65 16.17 -12.59 0.51
CA PHE A 65 15.49 -13.88 0.60
C PHE A 65 14.72 -14.28 -0.67
N VAL A 66 14.56 -13.37 -1.63
CA VAL A 66 13.81 -13.54 -2.89
C VAL A 66 12.34 -13.91 -2.64
N ILE A 67 11.48 -12.93 -2.75
CA ILE A 67 10.03 -13.11 -2.59
C ILE A 67 9.48 -13.83 -3.81
N LYS A 68 8.70 -14.89 -3.57
CA LYS A 68 7.98 -15.65 -4.61
C LYS A 68 6.50 -15.28 -4.68
N ARG A 69 5.86 -15.19 -3.50
CA ARG A 69 4.42 -14.99 -3.40
C ARG A 69 4.07 -14.06 -2.26
N ILE A 70 3.07 -13.22 -2.49
CA ILE A 70 2.51 -12.30 -1.51
C ILE A 70 0.99 -12.46 -1.50
N VAL A 71 0.42 -12.56 -0.30
CA VAL A 71 -1.01 -12.36 -0.05
C VAL A 71 -1.14 -11.14 0.84
N VAL A 72 -1.86 -10.14 0.39
CA VAL A 72 -2.04 -8.90 1.14
C VAL A 72 -3.51 -8.56 1.30
N SER A 73 -3.91 -8.21 2.52
CA SER A 73 -5.20 -7.58 2.81
C SER A 73 -4.93 -6.17 3.32
N THR A 74 -5.55 -5.18 2.68
CA THR A 74 -5.38 -3.79 3.10
C THR A 74 -6.52 -3.35 4.02
N TYR A 75 -6.19 -2.43 4.91
CA TYR A 75 -7.11 -1.74 5.83
C TYR A 75 -6.96 -0.24 5.55
N GLN A 76 -7.69 0.24 4.52
CA GLN A 76 -7.46 1.56 3.96
C GLN A 76 -8.35 2.63 4.61
N SER A 77 -7.72 3.71 5.03
CA SER A 77 -8.39 4.90 5.56
C SER A 77 -9.18 5.64 4.49
N VAL A 78 -10.15 6.43 4.90
CA VAL A 78 -11.01 7.22 4.00
C VAL A 78 -10.26 8.38 3.32
N SER A 79 -9.13 8.85 3.86
CA SER A 79 -8.34 9.93 3.26
C SER A 79 -7.87 9.62 1.84
N GLY A 80 -7.62 8.34 1.51
CA GLY A 80 -7.27 7.91 0.16
C GLY A 80 -8.35 8.17 -0.89
N ALA A 81 -9.62 8.34 -0.47
CA ALA A 81 -10.74 8.73 -1.32
C ALA A 81 -11.02 10.25 -1.31
N GLY A 82 -10.16 11.04 -0.63
CA GLY A 82 -10.21 12.50 -0.61
C GLY A 82 -11.04 13.11 0.52
N LYS A 83 -10.99 14.44 0.58
CA LYS A 83 -11.60 15.21 1.69
C LYS A 83 -13.11 14.95 1.84
N ALA A 84 -13.87 14.88 0.75
CA ALA A 84 -15.30 14.63 0.80
C ALA A 84 -15.64 13.30 1.50
N SER A 85 -14.83 12.27 1.30
CA SER A 85 -14.97 10.97 1.95
C SER A 85 -14.64 11.01 3.45
N MET A 86 -13.67 11.83 3.85
CA MET A 86 -13.38 12.08 5.26
C MET A 86 -14.55 12.81 5.96
N ASP A 87 -15.08 13.85 5.31
CA ASP A 87 -16.23 14.61 5.81
C ASP A 87 -17.47 13.71 5.92
N GLU A 88 -17.67 12.80 4.96
CA GLU A 88 -18.77 11.82 4.98
C GLU A 88 -18.63 10.85 6.16
N LEU A 89 -17.43 10.32 6.46
CA LEU A 89 -17.23 9.46 7.63
C LEU A 89 -17.66 10.18 8.92
N ILE A 90 -17.22 11.44 9.11
CA ILE A 90 -17.57 12.23 10.29
C ILE A 90 -19.08 12.45 10.38
N LYS A 91 -19.70 12.82 9.26
CA LYS A 91 -21.16 13.05 9.16
C LYS A 91 -21.94 11.78 9.49
N GLN A 92 -21.58 10.65 8.85
CA GLN A 92 -22.25 9.36 9.08
C GLN A 92 -22.08 8.88 10.52
N THR A 93 -20.90 9.05 11.12
CA THR A 93 -20.64 8.68 12.52
C THR A 93 -21.57 9.45 13.47
N LYS A 94 -21.70 10.76 13.29
CA LYS A 94 -22.63 11.59 14.09
C LYS A 94 -24.08 11.13 13.93
N LEU A 95 -24.54 10.91 12.69
CA LEU A 95 -25.90 10.45 12.43
C LEU A 95 -26.17 9.07 13.07
N ALA A 96 -25.19 8.14 12.99
CA ALA A 96 -25.31 6.81 13.60
C ALA A 96 -25.47 6.90 15.12
N LEU A 97 -24.65 7.72 15.77
CA LEU A 97 -24.72 7.93 17.22
C LEU A 97 -26.03 8.59 17.68
N ASP A 98 -26.63 9.44 16.82
CA ASP A 98 -27.93 10.05 17.05
C ASP A 98 -29.11 9.11 16.72
N GLY A 99 -28.86 7.87 16.27
CA GLY A 99 -29.90 6.92 15.84
C GLY A 99 -30.64 7.35 14.56
N LYS A 100 -30.01 8.18 13.72
CA LYS A 100 -30.57 8.68 12.46
C LYS A 100 -30.16 7.83 11.27
N ASP A 101 -30.94 7.86 10.19
CA ASP A 101 -30.62 7.16 8.96
C ASP A 101 -29.34 7.68 8.30
N ILE A 102 -28.50 6.76 7.85
CA ILE A 102 -27.23 7.03 7.15
C ILE A 102 -27.42 6.78 5.66
N LYS A 103 -27.03 7.77 4.84
CA LYS A 103 -26.95 7.63 3.39
C LYS A 103 -25.49 7.71 2.93
N SER A 104 -25.11 6.86 1.96
CA SER A 104 -23.80 6.91 1.31
C SER A 104 -23.82 7.91 0.16
N GLU A 105 -22.77 8.73 0.07
CA GLU A 105 -22.61 9.74 -0.97
C GLU A 105 -21.36 9.43 -1.83
N ASN A 106 -20.23 9.13 -1.21
CA ASN A 106 -18.95 8.84 -1.87
C ASN A 106 -18.55 7.35 -1.80
N PHE A 107 -19.21 6.57 -0.98
CA PHE A 107 -18.97 5.13 -0.84
C PHE A 107 -20.16 4.32 -1.35
N THR A 108 -19.88 3.07 -1.73
CA THR A 108 -20.92 2.14 -2.21
C THR A 108 -21.90 1.69 -1.11
N LYS A 109 -21.49 1.79 0.13
CA LYS A 109 -22.27 1.48 1.35
C LYS A 109 -21.85 2.45 2.46
N PRO A 110 -22.65 2.61 3.54
CA PRO A 110 -22.25 3.40 4.69
C PRO A 110 -20.88 2.96 5.23
N ILE A 111 -20.01 3.95 5.46
CA ILE A 111 -18.65 3.70 5.96
C ILE A 111 -18.58 3.72 7.49
N ALA A 112 -19.41 4.51 8.17
CA ALA A 112 -19.41 4.58 9.62
C ALA A 112 -19.70 3.20 10.24
N PHE A 113 -18.81 2.75 11.14
CA PHE A 113 -18.89 1.44 11.82
C PHE A 113 -18.93 0.24 10.87
N ASN A 114 -18.35 0.34 9.67
CA ASN A 114 -18.44 -0.68 8.64
C ASN A 114 -17.06 -0.98 7.99
N ALA A 115 -16.94 -2.14 7.37
CA ALA A 115 -15.82 -2.53 6.52
C ALA A 115 -16.35 -2.80 5.12
N ILE A 116 -15.81 -2.09 4.11
CA ILE A 116 -16.26 -2.18 2.72
C ILE A 116 -15.17 -2.86 1.89
N PRO A 117 -15.31 -4.14 1.52
CA PRO A 117 -14.31 -4.88 0.72
C PRO A 117 -14.45 -4.53 -0.77
N HIS A 118 -14.45 -3.24 -1.09
CA HIS A 118 -14.63 -2.73 -2.44
C HIS A 118 -14.02 -1.33 -2.55
N ILE A 119 -12.91 -1.22 -3.26
CA ILE A 119 -12.23 0.04 -3.56
C ILE A 119 -11.98 0.10 -5.06
N ASP A 120 -12.47 1.16 -5.73
CA ASP A 120 -12.46 1.33 -7.18
C ASP A 120 -13.44 0.33 -7.87
N VAL A 121 -13.44 0.24 -9.18
CA VAL A 121 -14.38 -0.58 -9.96
C VAL A 121 -13.91 -2.02 -10.11
N PHE A 122 -14.85 -2.96 -10.21
CA PHE A 122 -14.54 -4.36 -10.49
C PHE A 122 -14.06 -4.56 -11.93
N SER A 123 -13.12 -5.48 -12.10
CA SER A 123 -12.74 -6.07 -13.37
C SER A 123 -13.49 -7.40 -13.60
N GLU A 124 -13.39 -7.96 -14.79
CA GLU A 124 -14.11 -9.19 -15.18
C GLU A 124 -13.68 -10.43 -14.38
N ASP A 125 -12.45 -10.44 -13.87
CA ASP A 125 -11.89 -11.54 -13.07
C ASP A 125 -12.24 -11.47 -11.57
N GLY A 126 -13.08 -10.49 -11.18
CA GLY A 126 -13.54 -10.29 -9.81
C GLY A 126 -12.60 -9.47 -8.93
N TYR A 127 -11.42 -9.10 -9.39
CA TYR A 127 -10.58 -8.12 -8.71
C TYR A 127 -11.11 -6.70 -8.91
N THR A 128 -10.79 -5.81 -7.97
CA THR A 128 -10.98 -4.39 -8.20
C THR A 128 -9.75 -3.76 -8.86
N LYS A 129 -9.91 -2.59 -9.49
CA LYS A 129 -8.76 -1.87 -10.05
C LYS A 129 -7.72 -1.53 -8.99
N GLU A 130 -8.13 -1.28 -7.74
CA GLU A 130 -7.20 -1.02 -6.63
C GLU A 130 -6.29 -2.24 -6.37
N GLU A 131 -6.86 -3.43 -6.34
CA GLU A 131 -6.12 -4.70 -6.17
C GLU A 131 -5.18 -4.99 -7.35
N LEU A 132 -5.63 -4.69 -8.57
CA LEU A 132 -4.80 -4.81 -9.77
C LEU A 132 -3.64 -3.82 -9.80
N LYS A 133 -3.83 -2.58 -9.28
CA LYS A 133 -2.74 -1.61 -9.12
C LYS A 133 -1.66 -2.19 -8.20
N MET A 134 -2.02 -2.70 -7.03
CA MET A 134 -1.06 -3.30 -6.10
C MET A 134 -0.25 -4.42 -6.77
N ARG A 135 -0.93 -5.33 -7.48
CA ARG A 135 -0.27 -6.43 -8.18
C ARG A 135 0.70 -5.95 -9.26
N ASN A 136 0.22 -5.10 -10.16
CA ASN A 136 0.97 -4.72 -11.36
C ASN A 136 2.10 -3.72 -11.03
N GLU A 137 1.84 -2.77 -10.13
CA GLU A 137 2.81 -1.77 -9.70
C GLU A 137 3.94 -2.42 -8.87
N THR A 138 3.64 -3.36 -7.97
CA THR A 138 4.66 -4.12 -7.24
C THR A 138 5.58 -4.87 -8.20
N LYS A 139 5.03 -5.52 -9.23
CA LYS A 139 5.83 -6.19 -10.26
C LYS A 139 6.75 -5.22 -11.00
N LYS A 140 6.25 -4.06 -11.39
CA LYS A 140 7.03 -3.05 -12.11
C LYS A 140 8.14 -2.42 -11.24
N ILE A 141 7.89 -2.24 -9.95
CA ILE A 141 8.83 -1.58 -9.03
C ILE A 141 9.90 -2.54 -8.50
N LEU A 142 9.52 -3.78 -8.15
CA LEU A 142 10.42 -4.75 -7.51
C LEU A 142 10.90 -5.86 -8.45
N ASP A 143 10.01 -6.76 -8.85
CA ASP A 143 10.33 -7.92 -9.70
C ASP A 143 9.04 -8.46 -10.34
N ASP A 144 9.04 -8.66 -11.65
CA ASP A 144 7.91 -9.18 -12.43
C ASP A 144 7.54 -10.64 -12.10
N LYS A 145 8.46 -11.38 -11.46
CA LYS A 145 8.29 -12.77 -11.04
C LYS A 145 7.51 -12.92 -9.72
N ILE A 146 7.27 -11.84 -9.00
CA ILE A 146 6.52 -11.90 -7.74
C ILE A 146 5.04 -12.17 -8.04
N ASP A 147 4.51 -13.26 -7.48
CA ASP A 147 3.08 -13.52 -7.51
C ASP A 147 2.40 -12.78 -6.35
N LEU A 148 1.49 -11.87 -6.67
CA LEU A 148 0.76 -11.09 -5.68
C LEU A 148 -0.74 -11.18 -5.89
N THR A 149 -1.47 -11.45 -4.81
CA THR A 149 -2.92 -11.26 -4.73
C THR A 149 -3.25 -10.31 -3.59
N ALA A 150 -4.21 -9.42 -3.82
CA ALA A 150 -4.64 -8.42 -2.86
C ALA A 150 -6.14 -8.46 -2.65
N THR A 151 -6.58 -8.13 -1.43
CA THR A 151 -7.97 -7.78 -1.11
C THR A 151 -7.96 -6.42 -0.43
N CYS A 152 -8.61 -5.42 -1.06
CA CYS A 152 -8.59 -4.06 -0.59
C CYS A 152 -9.88 -3.71 0.15
N VAL A 153 -9.75 -3.34 1.44
CA VAL A 153 -10.88 -3.03 2.32
C VAL A 153 -10.82 -1.58 2.80
N ARG A 154 -11.90 -0.83 2.60
CA ARG A 154 -12.08 0.51 3.16
C ARG A 154 -12.63 0.41 4.58
N LEU A 155 -11.96 1.07 5.52
CA LEU A 155 -12.33 1.12 6.94
C LEU A 155 -12.67 2.56 7.38
N PRO A 156 -13.42 2.71 8.47
CA PRO A 156 -13.78 4.02 9.04
C PRO A 156 -12.62 4.62 9.85
N ILE A 157 -11.47 4.72 9.21
CA ILE A 157 -10.22 5.28 9.73
C ILE A 157 -9.95 6.56 8.94
N SER A 158 -9.62 7.66 9.62
CA SER A 158 -9.44 8.95 8.98
C SER A 158 -8.25 8.99 8.04
N VAL A 159 -7.06 8.64 8.54
CA VAL A 159 -5.77 8.74 7.83
C VAL A 159 -4.92 7.49 8.11
N SER A 160 -3.95 7.24 7.28
CA SER A 160 -3.01 6.11 7.28
C SER A 160 -3.63 4.77 6.90
N HIS A 161 -3.01 4.10 5.92
CA HIS A 161 -3.39 2.74 5.52
C HIS A 161 -2.58 1.71 6.30
N SER A 162 -3.19 0.57 6.57
CA SER A 162 -2.49 -0.60 7.12
C SER A 162 -2.65 -1.80 6.19
N GLU A 163 -1.76 -2.75 6.32
CA GLU A 163 -1.74 -3.96 5.50
C GLU A 163 -1.37 -5.18 6.35
N SER A 164 -2.08 -6.27 6.14
CA SER A 164 -1.66 -7.59 6.61
C SER A 164 -1.03 -8.32 5.43
N VAL A 165 0.25 -8.65 5.55
CA VAL A 165 1.05 -9.18 4.44
C VAL A 165 1.56 -10.56 4.82
N ASN A 166 1.25 -11.57 4.00
CA ASN A 166 1.82 -12.91 4.07
C ASN A 166 2.78 -13.09 2.90
N ILE A 167 4.00 -13.49 3.19
CA ILE A 167 5.08 -13.60 2.21
C ILE A 167 5.65 -15.00 2.17
N GLN A 168 5.84 -15.55 0.98
CA GLN A 168 6.63 -16.76 0.78
C GLN A 168 7.95 -16.42 0.09
N PHE A 169 9.05 -16.81 0.72
CA PHE A 169 10.39 -16.63 0.18
C PHE A 169 10.91 -17.90 -0.53
N GLU A 170 11.86 -17.70 -1.43
CA GLU A 170 12.63 -18.79 -2.02
C GLU A 170 13.65 -19.35 -1.03
N LYS A 171 14.40 -18.45 -0.37
CA LYS A 171 15.45 -18.79 0.59
C LYS A 171 14.90 -18.88 2.01
N THR A 172 15.60 -19.64 2.85
CA THR A 172 15.33 -19.69 4.29
C THR A 172 15.75 -18.41 4.98
N PHE A 173 15.12 -18.08 6.08
CA PHE A 173 15.40 -16.89 6.88
C PHE A 173 15.32 -17.20 8.39
N SER A 174 15.78 -16.28 9.20
CA SER A 174 15.44 -16.19 10.62
C SER A 174 14.70 -14.88 10.90
N LEU A 175 13.86 -14.84 11.93
CA LEU A 175 13.16 -13.62 12.35
C LEU A 175 14.12 -12.49 12.72
N GLU A 176 15.31 -12.84 13.24
CA GLU A 176 16.35 -11.88 13.54
C GLU A 176 16.89 -11.21 12.28
N GLN A 177 17.16 -12.01 11.23
CA GLN A 177 17.56 -11.46 9.92
C GLN A 177 16.50 -10.56 9.32
N ILE A 178 15.23 -10.95 9.39
CA ILE A 178 14.09 -10.13 8.93
C ILE A 178 14.06 -8.78 9.67
N LYS A 179 14.07 -8.81 11.01
CA LYS A 179 14.04 -7.58 11.82
C LYS A 179 15.24 -6.68 11.57
N LYS A 180 16.43 -7.27 11.43
CA LYS A 180 17.65 -6.54 11.12
C LYS A 180 17.56 -5.86 9.75
N ALA A 181 17.12 -6.57 8.73
CA ALA A 181 16.95 -6.02 7.37
C ALA A 181 16.00 -4.84 7.37
N LEU A 182 14.81 -4.98 7.99
CA LEU A 182 13.79 -3.93 8.07
C LEU A 182 14.27 -2.71 8.87
N ASN A 183 14.92 -2.91 10.02
CA ASN A 183 15.42 -1.80 10.84
C ASN A 183 16.57 -1.02 10.19
N SER A 184 17.30 -1.64 9.26
CA SER A 184 18.44 -1.02 8.58
C SER A 184 18.03 -0.34 7.26
N PHE A 185 16.79 -0.51 6.82
CA PHE A 185 16.32 0.02 5.54
C PHE A 185 15.67 1.39 5.72
N ASP A 186 16.11 2.36 4.92
CA ASP A 186 15.55 3.70 4.93
C ASP A 186 14.06 3.70 4.57
N GLY A 187 13.26 4.43 5.34
CA GLY A 187 11.81 4.46 5.21
C GLY A 187 11.05 3.36 5.98
N CYS A 188 11.75 2.41 6.63
CA CYS A 188 11.14 1.41 7.50
C CYS A 188 11.33 1.76 8.98
N LYS A 189 10.28 1.51 9.79
CA LYS A 189 10.34 1.61 11.25
C LYS A 189 9.66 0.40 11.88
N VAL A 190 10.44 -0.45 12.53
CA VAL A 190 9.91 -1.64 13.21
C VAL A 190 9.54 -1.30 14.65
N ILE A 191 8.26 -1.52 14.99
CA ILE A 191 7.72 -1.51 16.36
C ILE A 191 7.03 -2.84 16.56
N ASP A 192 7.75 -3.81 17.10
CA ASP A 192 7.29 -5.20 17.21
C ASP A 192 7.73 -5.82 18.54
N GLU A 193 7.15 -5.32 19.61
CA GLU A 193 7.31 -5.88 20.96
C GLU A 193 6.13 -6.79 21.28
N ARG A 194 6.40 -7.91 21.96
CA ARG A 194 5.36 -8.89 22.31
C ARG A 194 4.76 -8.60 23.68
N ILE A 195 4.32 -7.35 23.84
CA ILE A 195 3.62 -6.81 25.00
C ILE A 195 2.35 -6.09 24.58
N ASP A 196 1.48 -5.78 25.52
CA ASP A 196 0.27 -5.01 25.27
C ASP A 196 0.67 -3.60 24.70
N GLY A 197 0.10 -3.24 23.55
CA GLY A 197 0.43 -1.99 22.86
C GLY A 197 1.80 -1.94 22.16
N GLY A 198 2.57 -3.04 22.10
CA GLY A 198 3.89 -3.11 21.48
C GLY A 198 3.88 -3.18 19.94
N TYR A 199 2.96 -2.47 19.29
CA TYR A 199 2.77 -2.40 17.85
C TYR A 199 2.26 -1.01 17.44
N SER A 200 2.40 -0.69 16.16
CA SER A 200 1.91 0.59 15.62
C SER A 200 0.46 0.49 15.13
N THR A 201 -0.24 1.61 15.20
CA THR A 201 -1.59 1.79 14.68
C THR A 201 -1.62 2.96 13.69
N PRO A 202 -2.70 3.11 12.89
CA PRO A 202 -2.86 4.26 11.98
C PRO A 202 -2.73 5.62 12.65
N LEU A 203 -3.20 5.78 13.89
CA LEU A 203 -3.12 7.05 14.64
C LEU A 203 -1.68 7.46 14.94
N GLU A 204 -0.80 6.49 15.20
CA GLU A 204 0.61 6.75 15.50
C GLU A 204 1.44 7.01 14.24
N ALA A 205 0.99 6.44 13.10
CA ALA A 205 1.63 6.61 11.81
C ALA A 205 1.22 7.91 11.10
N GLU A 206 0.13 8.54 11.52
CA GLU A 206 -0.36 9.79 10.91
C GLU A 206 0.70 10.89 10.96
N GLY A 207 0.99 11.51 9.80
CA GLY A 207 1.96 12.59 9.66
C GLY A 207 3.42 12.18 9.80
N LYS A 208 3.71 10.88 9.69
CA LYS A 208 5.08 10.34 9.65
C LYS A 208 5.42 9.90 8.23
N ASP A 209 6.70 9.95 7.91
CA ASP A 209 7.20 9.58 6.58
C ASP A 209 7.56 8.09 6.48
N GLU A 210 7.79 7.42 7.62
CA GLU A 210 8.20 6.03 7.67
C GLU A 210 7.02 5.07 7.49
N THR A 211 7.30 3.93 6.88
CA THR A 211 6.43 2.75 6.89
C THR A 211 6.66 1.97 8.19
N PHE A 212 5.64 1.94 9.05
CA PHE A 212 5.68 1.24 10.33
C PHE A 212 5.40 -0.25 10.12
N ILE A 213 6.21 -1.11 10.76
CA ILE A 213 6.12 -2.56 10.63
C ILE A 213 5.99 -3.20 12.01
N SER A 214 4.99 -4.03 12.16
CA SER A 214 4.64 -4.70 13.42
C SER A 214 4.19 -6.14 13.17
N ARG A 215 4.11 -6.94 14.24
CA ARG A 215 3.53 -8.28 14.24
C ARG A 215 4.28 -9.27 13.33
N ILE A 216 5.61 -9.12 13.23
CA ILE A 216 6.51 -9.97 12.44
C ILE A 216 6.55 -11.38 13.06
N ARG A 217 6.21 -12.39 12.26
CA ARG A 217 6.20 -13.79 12.69
C ARG A 217 6.28 -14.76 11.52
N GLU A 218 6.82 -15.93 11.74
CA GLU A 218 6.78 -17.02 10.77
C GLU A 218 5.35 -17.47 10.48
N ASP A 219 5.04 -17.68 9.22
CA ASP A 219 3.89 -18.49 8.81
C ASP A 219 4.31 -19.96 8.69
N LYS A 220 3.91 -20.75 9.70
CA LYS A 220 4.24 -22.18 9.76
C LYS A 220 3.40 -23.05 8.82
N THR A 221 2.45 -22.48 8.10
CA THR A 221 1.57 -23.21 7.18
C THR A 221 2.17 -23.39 5.78
N ILE A 222 3.19 -22.59 5.45
CA ILE A 222 3.92 -22.66 4.18
C ILE A 222 5.43 -22.68 4.41
N LYS A 223 6.16 -23.30 3.47
CA LYS A 223 7.62 -23.33 3.52
C LYS A 223 8.18 -21.90 3.30
N ASN A 224 9.09 -21.47 4.17
CA ASN A 224 9.70 -20.15 4.14
C ASN A 224 8.65 -19.02 4.17
N GLY A 225 7.62 -19.16 4.99
CA GLY A 225 6.52 -18.20 5.15
C GLY A 225 6.77 -17.19 6.25
N LEU A 226 6.42 -15.93 6.01
CA LEU A 226 6.44 -14.82 6.95
C LEU A 226 5.06 -14.15 7.02
#